data_0816dd8439f08eee614469c6f2b1486f
#
_entry.id   0816dd8439f08eee614469c6f2b1486f
#
_cell.length_a   1.000
_cell.length_b   1.000
_cell.length_c   1.000
_cell.angle_alpha   90.00
_cell.angle_beta   90.00
_cell.angle_gamma   90.00
#
_symmetry.space_group_name_H-M   'P 1'
#
loop_
_entity.id
_entity.type
_entity.pdbx_description
1 polymer ?
#
loop_
_entity_poly.entity_id
_entity_poly.type
_entity_poly.pdbx_seq_one_letter_code
_entity_poly.pdbx_strand_id
1 'polypeptide(L)'
;MIQKVTDPTYYIKTFRIEYDKKLSLLAKNIIQSFKLKLYYYVVDDILYLLKSIPTERDYFLQLLHSSVIFLHNNYYVNFFDIYIYDINIHEKVKENRFIKDQSNQFKVSSIITIKLAYQVLPIRQKVETTW
;
A
#
# COMPACT_ATOMS: atom_id res chain seq x y z
N MET A 1 7.53 34.00 3.02
CA MET A 1 8.28 33.66 1.91
C MET A 1 9.14 32.47 2.08
N ILE A 2 10.17 32.59 2.84
CA ILE A 2 11.11 31.49 2.96
C ILE A 2 10.49 30.32 3.65
N GLN A 3 9.60 30.54 4.58
CA GLN A 3 9.00 29.42 5.26
C GLN A 3 8.15 28.57 4.35
N LYS A 4 7.69 29.07 3.24
CA LYS A 4 7.00 28.21 2.29
C LYS A 4 7.91 27.17 1.72
N VAL A 5 9.15 27.52 1.55
CA VAL A 5 10.13 26.59 1.01
C VAL A 5 10.45 25.53 2.03
N THR A 6 10.37 25.87 3.30
CA THR A 6 10.69 24.93 4.34
C THR A 6 9.52 24.03 4.71
N ASP A 7 8.31 24.42 4.36
CA ASP A 7 7.16 23.59 4.64
C ASP A 7 7.13 22.42 3.65
N PRO A 8 7.27 21.22 4.15
CA PRO A 8 7.23 20.08 3.25
C PRO A 8 5.84 19.91 2.68
N THR A 9 5.79 19.63 1.39
CA THR A 9 4.54 19.32 0.72
C THR A 9 4.40 17.82 0.65
N TYR A 10 3.31 17.32 1.20
CA TYR A 10 3.00 15.91 1.10
C TYR A 10 2.19 15.66 -0.14
N TYR A 11 2.56 14.63 -0.85
CA TYR A 11 1.81 14.11 -1.98
C TYR A 11 1.23 12.77 -1.62
N ILE A 12 0.10 12.44 -2.18
CA ILE A 12 -0.55 11.16 -1.92
C ILE A 12 -0.72 10.44 -3.24
N LYS A 13 -0.28 9.19 -3.26
CA LYS A 13 -0.46 8.34 -4.42
C LYS A 13 -1.19 7.08 -4.03
N THR A 14 -2.09 6.65 -4.90
CA THR A 14 -2.95 5.49 -4.65
C THR A 14 -2.43 4.30 -5.43
N PHE A 15 -2.35 3.16 -4.76
CA PHE A 15 -1.97 1.89 -5.35
C PHE A 15 -3.00 0.84 -4.94
N ARG A 16 -3.21 -0.14 -5.80
CA ARG A 16 -4.18 -1.18 -5.47
C ARG A 16 -3.76 -2.50 -6.07
N ILE A 17 -4.22 -3.57 -5.43
CA ILE A 17 -4.03 -4.92 -5.90
C ILE A 17 -5.32 -5.69 -5.67
N GLU A 18 -5.59 -6.64 -6.53
CA GLU A 18 -6.72 -7.55 -6.35
C GLU A 18 -6.19 -8.90 -5.89
N TYR A 19 -6.67 -9.33 -4.73
CA TYR A 19 -6.41 -10.66 -4.22
C TYR A 19 -7.60 -11.52 -4.63
N ASP A 20 -7.34 -12.66 -5.26
CA ASP A 20 -8.39 -13.45 -5.90
C ASP A 20 -9.23 -14.28 -4.93
N LYS A 21 -9.12 -14.01 -3.64
CA LYS A 21 -9.89 -14.65 -2.60
C LYS A 21 -10.40 -13.61 -1.63
N LYS A 22 -11.33 -14.05 -0.78
CA LYS A 22 -11.80 -13.20 0.30
C LYS A 22 -10.75 -13.15 1.40
N LEU A 23 -10.40 -11.94 1.84
CA LEU A 23 -9.50 -11.80 2.98
C LEU A 23 -10.21 -12.20 4.26
N SER A 24 -9.49 -12.87 5.15
CA SER A 24 -10.02 -13.19 6.46
C SER A 24 -10.25 -11.92 7.27
N LEU A 25 -11.15 -11.99 8.25
CA LEU A 25 -11.39 -10.87 9.13
C LEU A 25 -10.12 -10.48 9.90
N LEU A 26 -9.36 -11.48 10.30
CA LEU A 26 -8.09 -11.24 10.98
C LEU A 26 -7.15 -10.42 10.11
N ALA A 27 -7.01 -10.82 8.84
CA ALA A 27 -6.14 -10.10 7.90
C ALA A 27 -6.62 -8.67 7.71
N LYS A 28 -7.93 -8.48 7.52
CA LYS A 28 -8.47 -7.13 7.34
C LYS A 28 -8.16 -6.24 8.54
N ASN A 29 -8.37 -6.75 9.73
CA ASN A 29 -8.17 -5.96 10.94
C ASN A 29 -6.70 -5.59 11.14
N ILE A 30 -5.80 -6.55 10.90
CA ILE A 30 -4.38 -6.30 11.07
C ILE A 30 -3.88 -5.32 10.02
N ILE A 31 -4.26 -5.51 8.77
CA ILE A 31 -3.85 -4.61 7.69
C ILE A 31 -4.35 -3.19 7.96
N GLN A 32 -5.60 -3.04 8.38
CA GLN A 32 -6.15 -1.73 8.70
C GLN A 32 -5.42 -1.03 9.84
N SER A 33 -4.81 -1.79 10.73
CA SER A 33 -4.07 -1.22 11.86
C SER A 33 -2.79 -0.50 11.44
N PHE A 34 -2.34 -0.71 10.20
CA PHE A 34 -1.13 -0.06 9.71
C PHE A 34 -1.37 1.34 9.16
N LYS A 35 -2.61 1.78 9.12
CA LYS A 35 -2.96 3.11 8.67
C LYS A 35 -2.28 4.17 9.54
N LEU A 36 -1.77 5.22 8.91
CA LEU A 36 -1.09 6.34 9.53
C LEU A 36 0.24 5.99 10.16
N LYS A 37 0.82 4.87 9.78
CA LYS A 37 2.15 4.48 10.25
C LYS A 37 3.18 4.65 9.15
N LEU A 38 4.41 4.85 9.56
CA LEU A 38 5.53 4.93 8.62
C LEU A 38 5.81 3.55 8.04
N TYR A 39 6.05 3.52 6.75
CA TYR A 39 6.38 2.28 6.05
C TYR A 39 7.53 1.53 6.73
N TYR A 40 8.56 2.26 7.14
CA TYR A 40 9.75 1.68 7.74
C TYR A 40 9.44 0.79 8.95
N TYR A 41 8.50 1.23 9.79
CA TYR A 41 8.12 0.47 10.96
C TYR A 41 7.11 -0.63 10.65
N VAL A 42 6.30 -0.41 9.64
CA VAL A 42 5.23 -1.34 9.30
C VAL A 42 5.77 -2.66 8.77
N VAL A 43 6.89 -2.63 8.07
CA VAL A 43 7.45 -3.84 7.45
C VAL A 43 7.71 -4.91 8.50
N ASP A 44 8.36 -4.56 9.59
CA ASP A 44 8.63 -5.52 10.65
C ASP A 44 7.35 -6.00 11.32
N ASP A 45 6.41 -5.10 11.52
CA ASP A 45 5.13 -5.44 12.13
C ASP A 45 4.36 -6.41 11.25
N ILE A 46 4.38 -6.22 9.94
CA ILE A 46 3.71 -7.13 9.02
C ILE A 46 4.29 -8.53 9.13
N LEU A 47 5.60 -8.64 9.13
CA LEU A 47 6.25 -9.94 9.20
C LEU A 47 5.91 -10.66 10.50
N TYR A 48 5.77 -9.91 11.58
CA TYR A 48 5.47 -10.48 12.88
C TYR A 48 3.99 -10.80 13.06
N LEU A 49 3.12 -9.83 12.77
CA LEU A 49 1.70 -9.95 13.10
C LEU A 49 0.94 -10.83 12.12
N LEU A 50 1.39 -10.90 10.89
CA LEU A 50 0.70 -11.68 9.87
C LEU A 50 1.32 -13.05 9.62
N LYS A 51 2.16 -13.53 10.52
CA LYS A 51 2.83 -14.80 10.26
C LYS A 51 1.89 -15.98 10.26
N SER A 52 0.72 -15.87 10.89
CA SER A 52 -0.28 -16.94 10.88
C SER A 52 -1.08 -17.00 9.58
N ILE A 53 -0.96 -16.01 8.73
CA ILE A 53 -1.68 -15.96 7.46
C ILE A 53 -0.70 -15.56 6.35
N PRO A 54 0.24 -16.45 6.00
CA PRO A 54 1.37 -16.08 5.15
C PRO A 54 0.97 -15.69 3.73
N THR A 55 -0.07 -16.30 3.16
CA THR A 55 -0.47 -15.97 1.80
C THR A 55 -1.01 -14.54 1.71
N GLU A 56 -1.88 -14.17 2.64
CA GLU A 56 -2.46 -12.84 2.67
C GLU A 56 -1.40 -11.80 3.00
N ARG A 57 -0.50 -12.15 3.91
CA ARG A 57 0.64 -11.30 4.23
C ARG A 57 1.46 -11.00 2.99
N ASP A 58 1.76 -12.02 2.20
CA ASP A 58 2.62 -11.86 1.04
C ASP A 58 1.97 -10.97 -0.01
N TYR A 59 0.66 -11.07 -0.18
CA TYR A 59 -0.06 -10.17 -1.09
C TYR A 59 0.03 -8.72 -0.65
N PHE A 60 -0.17 -8.47 0.63
CA PHE A 60 -0.08 -7.11 1.15
C PHE A 60 1.34 -6.58 1.07
N LEU A 61 2.33 -7.40 1.41
CA LEU A 61 3.73 -7.00 1.28
C LEU A 61 4.10 -6.70 -0.16
N GLN A 62 3.63 -7.51 -1.10
CA GLN A 62 3.88 -7.27 -2.51
C GLN A 62 3.34 -5.91 -2.94
N LEU A 63 2.11 -5.61 -2.55
CA LEU A 63 1.53 -4.30 -2.86
C LEU A 63 2.35 -3.18 -2.24
N LEU A 64 2.66 -3.30 -0.97
CA LEU A 64 3.37 -2.25 -0.24
C LEU A 64 4.77 -2.03 -0.81
N HIS A 65 5.52 -3.11 -1.00
CA HIS A 65 6.89 -3.00 -1.49
C HIS A 65 6.94 -2.45 -2.91
N SER A 66 6.09 -2.95 -3.80
CA SER A 66 6.10 -2.46 -5.18
C SER A 66 5.69 -0.99 -5.26
N SER A 67 4.78 -0.57 -4.40
CA SER A 67 4.35 0.82 -4.34
C SER A 67 5.47 1.73 -3.86
N VAL A 68 6.17 1.31 -2.82
CA VAL A 68 7.28 2.08 -2.26
C VAL A 68 8.44 2.16 -3.25
N ILE A 69 8.74 1.05 -3.92
CA ILE A 69 9.78 1.03 -4.95
C ILE A 69 9.42 1.96 -6.10
N PHE A 70 8.15 1.97 -6.49
CA PHE A 70 7.69 2.89 -7.53
C PHE A 70 7.94 4.35 -7.15
N LEU A 71 7.61 4.72 -5.91
CA LEU A 71 7.83 6.07 -5.44
C LEU A 71 9.32 6.41 -5.39
N HIS A 72 10.12 5.49 -4.91
CA HIS A 72 11.56 5.70 -4.83
C HIS A 72 12.18 5.90 -6.22
N ASN A 73 11.81 5.06 -7.17
CA ASN A 73 12.41 5.08 -8.50
C ASN A 73 11.93 6.25 -9.35
N ASN A 74 10.67 6.67 -9.18
CA ASN A 74 10.09 7.70 -10.04
C ASN A 74 10.17 9.10 -9.46
N TYR A 75 10.18 9.21 -8.14
CA TYR A 75 10.16 10.51 -7.47
C TYR A 75 11.32 10.70 -6.50
N TYR A 76 12.21 9.73 -6.42
CA TYR A 76 13.40 9.79 -5.54
C TYR A 76 13.01 9.98 -4.07
N VAL A 77 11.93 9.36 -3.65
CA VAL A 77 11.45 9.47 -2.29
C VAL A 77 12.26 8.55 -1.40
N ASN A 78 12.62 9.04 -0.22
CA ASN A 78 13.32 8.24 0.77
C ASN A 78 12.35 7.27 1.43
N PHE A 79 12.75 6.01 1.56
CA PHE A 79 11.91 4.98 2.17
C PHE A 79 11.49 5.34 3.59
N PHE A 80 12.32 6.10 4.31
CA PHE A 80 12.00 6.46 5.70
C PHE A 80 10.93 7.52 5.82
N ASP A 81 10.59 8.17 4.73
CA ASP A 81 9.66 9.30 4.75
C ASP A 81 8.30 8.98 4.16
N ILE A 82 8.00 7.71 3.99
CA ILE A 82 6.74 7.28 3.41
C ILE A 82 5.80 6.82 4.51
N TYR A 83 4.59 7.42 4.53
CA TYR A 83 3.52 7.03 5.43
C TYR A 83 2.49 6.23 4.69
N ILE A 84 1.88 5.29 5.38
CA ILE A 84 0.65 4.68 4.89
C ILE A 84 -0.49 5.60 5.31
N TYR A 85 -0.96 6.42 4.38
CA TYR A 85 -1.95 7.43 4.68
C TYR A 85 -3.33 6.84 4.88
N ASP A 86 -3.69 5.88 4.05
CA ASP A 86 -5.00 5.24 4.12
C ASP A 86 -4.92 3.83 3.55
N ILE A 87 -5.78 2.97 4.07
CA ILE A 87 -5.93 1.60 3.59
C ILE A 87 -7.42 1.32 3.45
N ASN A 88 -7.82 0.86 2.28
CA ASN A 88 -9.19 0.50 2.04
C ASN A 88 -9.22 -0.93 1.49
N ILE A 89 -10.08 -1.75 2.08
CA ILE A 89 -10.25 -3.13 1.65
C ILE A 89 -11.73 -3.33 1.37
N HIS A 90 -12.05 -3.73 0.14
CA HIS A 90 -13.43 -4.05 -0.19
C HIS A 90 -13.49 -5.33 -1.00
N GLU A 91 -14.63 -5.95 -0.98
CA GLU A 91 -14.85 -7.20 -1.66
C GLU A 91 -15.53 -6.95 -3.00
N LYS A 92 -15.10 -7.72 -3.99
CA LYS A 92 -15.68 -7.68 -5.31
C LYS A 92 -16.25 -9.05 -5.62
N VAL A 93 -17.53 -9.09 -5.93
CA VAL A 93 -18.22 -10.32 -6.25
C VAL A 93 -18.32 -10.42 -7.76
N LYS A 94 -17.83 -11.53 -8.32
CA LYS A 94 -17.91 -11.78 -9.74
C LYS A 94 -18.79 -13.01 -9.95
N GLU A 95 -19.77 -12.86 -10.81
CA GLU A 95 -20.59 -13.98 -11.24
C GLU A 95 -19.81 -14.79 -12.28
N ASN A 96 -19.77 -16.10 -12.07
CA ASN A 96 -19.10 -16.96 -13.02
C ASN A 96 -20.09 -17.42 -14.07
N ARG A 97 -20.10 -16.74 -15.20
CA ARG A 97 -21.06 -17.02 -16.28
C ARG A 97 -20.74 -18.25 -17.10
N PHE A 98 -19.58 -18.82 -16.90
CA PHE A 98 -19.15 -19.95 -17.71
C PHE A 98 -19.61 -21.30 -17.14
N ILE A 99 -20.11 -21.31 -15.93
CA ILE A 99 -20.57 -22.53 -15.30
C ILE A 99 -22.10 -22.58 -15.43
N LYS A 100 -22.57 -23.27 -16.47
CA LYS A 100 -23.99 -23.27 -16.77
C LYS A 100 -24.82 -24.07 -15.78
N ASP A 101 -24.25 -25.12 -15.24
CA ASP A 101 -25.00 -26.04 -14.42
C ASP A 101 -25.02 -25.68 -12.94
N GLN A 102 -24.30 -24.66 -12.61
CA GLN A 102 -24.20 -24.25 -11.20
C GLN A 102 -24.62 -22.80 -11.13
N SER A 103 -25.91 -22.64 -11.07
CA SER A 103 -26.45 -21.34 -10.83
C SER A 103 -25.91 -20.83 -9.51
N ASN A 104 -25.58 -19.55 -9.44
CA ASN A 104 -25.21 -18.89 -8.21
C ASN A 104 -23.80 -19.18 -7.69
N GLN A 105 -22.89 -19.51 -8.56
CA GLN A 105 -21.51 -19.51 -8.15
C GLN A 105 -20.93 -18.13 -8.31
N PHE A 106 -20.60 -17.52 -7.20
CA PHE A 106 -19.95 -16.22 -7.17
C PHE A 106 -18.53 -16.39 -6.69
N LYS A 107 -17.62 -15.77 -7.38
CA LYS A 107 -16.24 -15.69 -6.94
C LYS A 107 -16.05 -14.35 -6.24
N VAL A 108 -15.56 -14.41 -5.01
CA VAL A 108 -15.30 -13.21 -4.24
C VAL A 108 -13.80 -12.95 -4.27
N SER A 109 -13.42 -11.75 -4.63
CA SER A 109 -12.06 -11.28 -4.53
C SER A 109 -12.02 -10.07 -3.60
N SER A 110 -10.83 -9.76 -3.13
CA SER A 110 -10.62 -8.58 -2.28
C SER A 110 -9.75 -7.59 -3.00
N ILE A 111 -10.14 -6.34 -2.96
CA ILE A 111 -9.34 -5.27 -3.53
C ILE A 111 -8.75 -4.47 -2.38
N ILE A 112 -7.42 -4.44 -2.33
CA ILE A 112 -6.70 -3.69 -1.31
C ILE A 112 -6.18 -2.44 -1.99
N THR A 113 -6.59 -1.29 -1.47
CA THR A 113 -6.14 0.01 -1.97
C THR A 113 -5.39 0.70 -0.87
N ILE A 114 -4.16 1.11 -1.15
CA ILE A 114 -3.39 1.88 -0.20
C ILE A 114 -3.08 3.25 -0.77
N LYS A 115 -3.06 4.23 0.11
CA LYS A 115 -2.63 5.58 -0.23
C LYS A 115 -1.37 5.84 0.55
N LEU A 116 -0.30 6.13 -0.16
CA LEU A 116 0.99 6.45 0.46
C LEU A 116 1.22 7.95 0.38
N ALA A 117 1.55 8.53 1.52
CA ALA A 117 1.90 9.94 1.60
C ALA A 117 3.42 10.06 1.65
N TYR A 118 3.95 10.96 0.87
CA TYR A 118 5.38 11.15 0.76
C TYR A 118 5.71 12.61 0.53
N GLN A 119 6.93 12.97 0.84
CA GLN A 119 7.43 14.31 0.62
C GLN A 119 8.39 14.30 -0.55
N VAL A 120 8.25 15.30 -1.40
CA VAL A 120 9.23 15.54 -2.44
C VAL A 120 10.10 16.70 -1.97
N LEU A 121 11.35 16.41 -1.77
CA LEU A 121 12.29 17.43 -1.38
C LEU A 121 12.68 18.24 -2.62
N PRO A 122 12.74 19.54 -2.48
CA PRO A 122 13.03 20.36 -3.65
C PRO A 122 14.52 20.31 -3.99
N ILE A 123 14.90 21.23 -4.72
CA ILE A 123 16.10 21.44 -5.46
C ILE A 123 17.41 21.20 -4.74
N ARG A 124 17.43 21.28 -3.45
CA ARG A 124 18.68 21.11 -2.73
C ARG A 124 19.39 19.80 -3.06
N GLN A 125 18.64 18.84 -3.55
CA GLN A 125 19.25 17.60 -3.98
C GLN A 125 20.17 17.77 -5.16
N LYS A 126 19.88 18.76 -5.98
CA LYS A 126 20.77 19.08 -7.09
C LYS A 126 22.07 19.68 -6.62
N VAL A 127 21.98 20.45 -5.58
CA VAL A 127 23.18 21.08 -5.04
C VAL A 127 24.18 20.05 -4.58
N GLU A 128 23.67 19.01 -4.01
CA GLU A 128 24.51 17.98 -3.46
C GLU A 128 25.29 17.22 -4.51
N THR A 129 24.83 17.26 -5.72
CA THR A 129 25.47 16.49 -6.78
C THR A 129 26.47 17.28 -7.56
N THR A 130 26.71 18.51 -7.21
CA THR A 130 27.56 19.36 -8.01
C THR A 130 29.03 19.23 -7.68
N TRP A 131 29.37 18.34 -6.84
CA TRP A 131 30.75 18.16 -6.48
C TRP A 131 31.15 16.71 -6.52
#